data_d46621a05eef9fc7659fb689eba43bc8
#
_entry.id   d46621a05eef9fc7659fb689eba43bc8
#
_cell.length_a   1.000
_cell.length_b   1.000
_cell.length_c   1.000
_cell.angle_alpha   90.00
_cell.angle_beta   90.00
_cell.angle_gamma   90.00
#
_symmetry.space_group_name_H-M   'P 1'
#
loop_
_entity.id
_entity.type
_entity.pdbx_description
1 polymer ?
#
loop_
_entity_poly.entity_id
_entity_poly.type
_entity_poly.pdbx_seq_one_letter_code
_entity_poly.pdbx_strand_id
1 'polypeptide(L)'
;QKNALAALLGKGPDRGMTISRPNVKLQQTFGLPKEAGVGLLGHRPDVTASRWRAESAAKRIGIAKAQFYPDVSLSAFIGYQSFGLNNLTKSGNDAGSIGPAIYLPLFTGGRLQGQLTTAQASYEESVANYNATVTQAFHDVADVVTSSKALDGRLHKTQDAVNAAQDAY
;
A
#
# COMPACT_ATOMS: atom_id res chain seq x y z
N GLN A 1 -4.79 -33.66 -5.48
CA GLN A 1 -4.63 -32.31 -6.06
C GLN A 1 -5.88 -31.84 -6.82
N LYS A 2 -6.50 -32.66 -7.73
CA LYS A 2 -7.71 -32.25 -8.48
C LYS A 2 -8.90 -31.94 -7.57
N ASN A 3 -9.10 -32.70 -6.51
CA ASN A 3 -10.17 -32.47 -5.53
C ASN A 3 -9.91 -31.18 -4.72
N ALA A 4 -8.65 -30.87 -4.41
CA ALA A 4 -8.29 -29.61 -3.75
C ALA A 4 -8.57 -28.39 -4.64
N LEU A 5 -8.30 -28.51 -5.96
CA LEU A 5 -8.65 -27.45 -6.93
C LEU A 5 -10.17 -27.28 -7.06
N ALA A 6 -10.94 -28.39 -7.07
CA ALA A 6 -12.39 -28.32 -7.11
C ALA A 6 -12.96 -27.65 -5.84
N ALA A 7 -12.39 -27.96 -4.68
CA ALA A 7 -12.78 -27.32 -3.41
C ALA A 7 -12.48 -25.81 -3.40
N LEU A 8 -11.33 -25.38 -3.90
CA LEU A 8 -10.98 -23.94 -4.05
C LEU A 8 -11.93 -23.19 -4.99
N LEU A 9 -12.51 -23.89 -5.98
CA LEU A 9 -13.52 -23.35 -6.89
C LEU A 9 -14.94 -23.38 -6.30
N GLY A 10 -15.10 -23.83 -5.05
CA GLY A 10 -16.41 -23.98 -4.40
C GLY A 10 -17.31 -25.05 -5.05
N LYS A 11 -16.72 -26.04 -5.76
CA LYS A 11 -17.42 -27.11 -6.47
C LYS A 11 -17.18 -28.44 -5.80
N GLY A 12 -18.15 -29.38 -5.97
CA GLY A 12 -18.06 -30.74 -5.46
C GLY A 12 -16.94 -31.59 -6.12
N PRO A 13 -16.62 -32.78 -5.56
CA PRO A 13 -15.53 -33.63 -6.03
C PRO A 13 -15.71 -34.08 -7.50
N ASP A 14 -16.92 -34.14 -8.01
CA ASP A 14 -17.23 -34.46 -9.42
C ASP A 14 -16.54 -33.47 -10.40
N ARG A 15 -16.41 -32.22 -10.01
CA ARG A 15 -15.66 -31.22 -10.80
C ARG A 15 -14.19 -31.58 -10.90
N GLY A 16 -13.61 -32.20 -9.87
CA GLY A 16 -12.22 -32.66 -9.88
C GLY A 16 -11.94 -33.67 -10.99
N MET A 17 -12.92 -34.51 -11.34
CA MET A 17 -12.81 -35.53 -12.42
C MET A 17 -12.77 -34.87 -13.81
N THR A 18 -13.43 -33.74 -14.01
CA THR A 18 -13.48 -33.02 -15.30
C THR A 18 -12.28 -32.13 -15.54
N ILE A 19 -11.40 -31.94 -14.54
CA ILE A 19 -10.16 -31.15 -14.70
C ILE A 19 -9.14 -31.99 -15.49
N SER A 20 -8.92 -31.62 -16.75
CA SER A 20 -7.88 -32.23 -17.58
C SER A 20 -6.49 -31.86 -17.08
N ARG A 21 -5.50 -32.72 -17.31
CA ARG A 21 -4.11 -32.39 -17.04
C ARG A 21 -3.67 -31.28 -17.98
N PRO A 22 -3.12 -30.14 -17.48
CA PRO A 22 -2.62 -29.10 -18.38
C PRO A 22 -1.46 -29.63 -19.20
N ASN A 23 -1.44 -29.31 -20.49
CA ASN A 23 -0.31 -29.63 -21.35
C ASN A 23 0.78 -28.58 -21.08
N VAL A 24 1.60 -28.86 -20.07
CA VAL A 24 2.72 -27.98 -19.70
C VAL A 24 3.88 -28.23 -20.64
N LYS A 25 4.19 -27.28 -21.49
CA LYS A 25 5.43 -27.31 -22.31
C LYS A 25 6.59 -26.94 -21.40
N LEU A 26 7.20 -27.95 -20.76
CA LEU A 26 8.37 -27.78 -19.86
C LEU A 26 9.61 -27.24 -20.56
N GLN A 27 9.60 -27.16 -21.89
CA GLN A 27 10.72 -26.66 -22.70
C GLN A 27 10.71 -25.15 -22.96
N GLN A 28 9.70 -24.42 -22.46
CA GLN A 28 9.79 -22.96 -22.49
C GLN A 28 10.71 -22.50 -21.37
N THR A 29 11.92 -22.16 -21.71
CA THR A 29 12.81 -21.38 -20.84
C THR A 29 12.15 -20.02 -20.59
N PHE A 30 11.58 -19.84 -19.44
CA PHE A 30 11.21 -18.50 -18.94
C PHE A 30 12.50 -17.77 -18.60
N GLY A 31 13.16 -17.19 -19.63
CA GLY A 31 14.33 -16.36 -19.42
C GLY A 31 13.93 -15.13 -18.60
N LEU A 32 14.66 -14.88 -17.52
CA LEU A 32 14.60 -13.58 -16.84
C LEU A 32 14.94 -12.51 -17.89
N PRO A 33 14.21 -11.37 -17.94
CA PRO A 33 14.57 -10.27 -18.81
C PRO A 33 16.05 -9.92 -18.57
N LYS A 34 16.82 -9.76 -19.64
CA LYS A 34 18.26 -9.41 -19.54
C LYS A 34 18.49 -8.10 -18.79
N GLU A 35 17.47 -7.30 -18.65
CA GLU A 35 17.44 -6.04 -17.92
C GLU A 35 16.51 -6.10 -16.69
N ALA A 36 16.55 -7.19 -15.91
CA ALA A 36 15.97 -7.25 -14.58
C ALA A 36 16.76 -6.31 -13.65
N GLY A 37 16.83 -5.03 -14.04
CA GLY A 37 17.63 -4.01 -13.40
C GLY A 37 16.79 -3.12 -12.47
N VAL A 38 17.44 -2.09 -11.97
CA VAL A 38 16.94 -1.06 -11.05
C VAL A 38 15.58 -0.47 -11.48
N GLY A 39 15.26 -0.46 -12.78
CA GLY A 39 13.99 0.03 -13.31
C GLY A 39 12.76 -0.75 -12.83
N LEU A 40 12.88 -2.07 -12.61
CA LEU A 40 11.77 -2.88 -12.10
C LEU A 40 11.47 -2.60 -10.62
N LEU A 41 12.47 -2.21 -9.84
CA LEU A 41 12.30 -1.87 -8.43
C LEU A 41 11.43 -0.64 -8.23
N GLY A 42 11.54 0.36 -9.11
CA GLY A 42 10.71 1.57 -9.07
C GLY A 42 9.23 1.30 -9.35
N HIS A 43 8.88 0.17 -9.95
CA HIS A 43 7.51 -0.24 -10.25
C HIS A 43 6.90 -1.17 -9.19
N ARG A 44 7.68 -1.60 -8.20
CA ARG A 44 7.15 -2.42 -7.09
C ARG A 44 6.15 -1.60 -6.27
N PRO A 45 4.93 -2.14 -6.02
CA PRO A 45 3.90 -1.42 -5.27
C PRO A 45 4.31 -1.10 -3.83
N ASP A 46 5.09 -1.97 -3.18
CA ASP A 46 5.59 -1.79 -1.81
C ASP A 46 6.60 -0.63 -1.72
N VAL A 47 7.53 -0.54 -2.68
CA VAL A 47 8.50 0.56 -2.79
C VAL A 47 7.79 1.89 -3.09
N THR A 48 6.84 1.88 -4.02
CA THR A 48 6.06 3.07 -4.34
C THR A 48 5.22 3.53 -3.15
N ALA A 49 4.58 2.60 -2.44
CA ALA A 49 3.80 2.93 -1.25
C ALA A 49 4.66 3.49 -0.11
N SER A 50 5.84 2.94 0.14
CA SER A 50 6.76 3.45 1.17
C SER A 50 7.28 4.84 0.82
N ARG A 51 7.57 5.13 -0.46
CA ARG A 51 7.91 6.47 -0.93
C ARG A 51 6.80 7.48 -0.64
N TRP A 52 5.56 7.16 -1.00
CA TRP A 52 4.43 8.06 -0.76
C TRP A 52 4.14 8.28 0.73
N ARG A 53 4.42 7.28 1.58
CA ARG A 53 4.33 7.48 3.04
C ARG A 53 5.37 8.49 3.53
N ALA A 54 6.61 8.42 3.03
CA ALA A 54 7.64 9.41 3.35
C ALA A 54 7.25 10.81 2.84
N GLU A 55 6.73 10.94 1.63
CA GLU A 55 6.23 12.21 1.08
C GLU A 55 5.06 12.76 1.91
N SER A 56 4.13 11.91 2.34
CA SER A 56 3.03 12.29 3.23
C SER A 56 3.54 12.80 4.59
N ALA A 57 4.51 12.11 5.18
CA ALA A 57 5.11 12.52 6.44
C ALA A 57 5.84 13.87 6.30
N ALA A 58 6.53 14.12 5.18
CA ALA A 58 7.13 15.42 4.87
C ALA A 58 6.09 16.57 4.84
N LYS A 59 4.90 16.31 4.26
CA LYS A 59 3.81 17.31 4.24
C LYS A 59 3.26 17.59 5.64
N ARG A 60 3.27 16.61 6.55
CA ARG A 60 2.84 16.80 7.95
C ARG A 60 3.74 17.76 8.71
N ILE A 61 5.03 17.86 8.38
CA ILE A 61 5.92 18.90 8.92
C ILE A 61 5.40 20.30 8.53
N GLY A 62 4.96 20.46 7.28
CA GLY A 62 4.33 21.71 6.84
C GLY A 62 3.07 22.07 7.63
N ILE A 63 2.22 21.07 7.89
CA ILE A 63 1.01 21.24 8.72
C ILE A 63 1.39 21.67 10.15
N ALA A 64 2.38 20.99 10.76
CA ALA A 64 2.85 21.35 12.10
C ALA A 64 3.45 22.77 12.16
N LYS A 65 4.16 23.18 11.11
CA LYS A 65 4.65 24.58 10.98
C LYS A 65 3.53 25.58 10.82
N ALA A 66 2.48 25.23 10.05
CA ALA A 66 1.34 26.10 9.84
C ALA A 66 0.60 26.45 11.14
N GLN A 67 0.61 25.56 12.14
CA GLN A 67 -0.02 25.82 13.45
C GLN A 67 0.62 26.95 14.26
N PHE A 68 1.79 27.44 13.86
CA PHE A 68 2.42 28.62 14.48
C PHE A 68 1.88 29.94 13.93
N TYR A 69 1.15 29.90 12.82
CA TYR A 69 0.58 31.07 12.18
C TYR A 69 -0.88 31.29 12.61
N PRO A 70 -1.40 32.52 12.43
CA PRO A 70 -2.81 32.78 12.70
C PRO A 70 -3.71 31.89 11.85
N ASP A 71 -4.70 31.28 12.48
CA ASP A 71 -5.79 30.59 11.80
C ASP A 71 -6.97 31.54 11.62
N VAL A 72 -7.43 31.67 10.38
CA VAL A 72 -8.60 32.49 10.02
C VAL A 72 -9.72 31.57 9.58
N SER A 73 -10.76 31.48 10.37
CA SER A 73 -11.95 30.70 10.07
C SER A 73 -13.14 31.60 9.78
N LEU A 74 -13.99 31.17 8.84
CA LEU A 74 -15.26 31.79 8.54
C LEU A 74 -16.35 30.75 8.78
N SER A 75 -17.26 31.03 9.70
CA SER A 75 -18.45 30.22 9.95
C SER A 75 -19.70 30.94 9.48
N ALA A 76 -20.58 30.22 8.81
CA ALA A 76 -21.89 30.70 8.42
C ALA A 76 -22.93 29.64 8.79
N PHE A 77 -24.02 30.08 9.33
CA PHE A 77 -25.20 29.27 9.66
C PHE A 77 -26.45 29.96 9.10
N ILE A 78 -27.34 29.18 8.48
CA ILE A 78 -28.67 29.58 8.09
C ILE A 78 -29.63 28.44 8.42
N GLY A 79 -30.75 28.76 9.05
CA GLY A 79 -31.73 27.77 9.44
C GLY A 79 -32.96 28.37 10.09
N TYR A 80 -33.79 27.51 10.66
CA TYR A 80 -34.96 27.90 11.42
C TYR A 80 -34.79 27.48 12.89
N GLN A 81 -35.11 28.36 13.82
CA GLN A 81 -35.05 28.10 15.24
C GLN A 81 -36.42 28.34 15.88
N SER A 82 -37.01 27.32 16.48
CA SER A 82 -38.35 27.41 17.06
C SER A 82 -38.49 26.50 18.29
N PHE A 83 -39.28 26.96 19.25
CA PHE A 83 -39.79 26.13 20.34
C PHE A 83 -40.99 25.32 19.84
N GLY A 84 -40.76 24.05 19.43
CA GLY A 84 -41.78 23.13 18.95
C GLY A 84 -41.90 23.07 17.43
N LEU A 85 -42.21 21.88 16.93
CA LEU A 85 -42.27 21.58 15.49
C LEU A 85 -43.34 22.39 14.73
N ASN A 86 -44.43 22.76 15.39
CA ASN A 86 -45.55 23.47 14.77
C ASN A 86 -45.24 24.93 14.40
N ASN A 87 -44.14 25.47 14.86
CA ASN A 87 -43.75 26.86 14.66
C ASN A 87 -42.51 27.03 13.76
N LEU A 88 -41.90 25.93 13.29
CA LEU A 88 -40.62 25.96 12.56
C LEU A 88 -40.66 26.86 11.31
N THR A 89 -41.76 26.88 10.59
CA THR A 89 -41.92 27.62 9.34
C THR A 89 -42.68 28.94 9.46
N LYS A 90 -42.94 29.40 10.69
CA LYS A 90 -43.55 30.69 10.90
C LYS A 90 -42.59 31.84 10.63
N SER A 91 -43.09 32.91 10.03
CA SER A 91 -42.33 34.14 9.80
C SER A 91 -41.73 34.67 11.11
N GLY A 92 -40.41 34.95 11.09
CA GLY A 92 -39.64 35.41 12.26
C GLY A 92 -38.87 34.32 13.02
N ASN A 93 -38.93 33.07 12.57
CA ASN A 93 -38.16 31.97 13.13
C ASN A 93 -36.90 31.61 12.28
N ASP A 94 -36.67 32.39 11.24
CA ASP A 94 -35.43 32.33 10.47
C ASP A 94 -34.27 32.82 11.32
N ALA A 95 -33.20 32.05 11.35
CA ALA A 95 -31.98 32.35 12.06
C ALA A 95 -30.80 32.20 11.12
N GLY A 96 -29.92 33.18 11.12
CA GLY A 96 -28.70 33.12 10.35
C GLY A 96 -27.59 33.92 11.02
N SER A 97 -26.38 33.43 10.91
CA SER A 97 -25.18 34.14 11.34
C SER A 97 -24.03 33.90 10.40
N ILE A 98 -23.20 34.91 10.23
CA ILE A 98 -21.92 34.84 9.57
C ILE A 98 -20.89 35.49 10.48
N GLY A 99 -19.79 34.82 10.76
CA GLY A 99 -18.75 35.32 11.67
C GLY A 99 -17.36 34.88 11.26
N PRO A 100 -16.46 35.84 10.97
CA PRO A 100 -15.05 35.54 10.91
C PRO A 100 -14.48 35.36 12.33
N ALA A 101 -13.58 34.42 12.51
CA ALA A 101 -12.79 34.26 13.74
C ALA A 101 -11.33 34.12 13.41
N ILE A 102 -10.47 34.78 14.18
CA ILE A 102 -9.00 34.71 14.06
C ILE A 102 -8.47 34.14 15.37
N TYR A 103 -7.71 33.07 15.25
CA TYR A 103 -7.04 32.43 16.37
C TYR A 103 -5.52 32.47 16.18
N LEU A 104 -4.79 33.06 17.13
CA LEU A 104 -3.33 33.10 17.14
C LEU A 104 -2.82 32.53 18.48
N PRO A 105 -2.10 31.39 18.47
CA PRO A 105 -1.54 30.80 19.67
C PRO A 105 -0.24 31.50 20.08
N LEU A 106 -0.30 32.50 20.98
CA LEU A 106 0.87 33.25 21.45
C LEU A 106 1.72 32.45 22.46
N PHE A 107 1.05 31.73 23.36
CA PHE A 107 1.71 30.94 24.41
C PHE A 107 1.10 29.52 24.44
N THR A 108 1.91 28.52 24.10
CA THR A 108 1.48 27.12 23.97
C THR A 108 2.23 26.15 24.91
N GLY A 109 3.10 26.69 25.79
CA GLY A 109 3.88 25.87 26.75
C GLY A 109 4.76 24.79 26.06
N GLY A 110 5.28 25.06 24.86
CA GLY A 110 6.09 24.11 24.10
C GLY A 110 5.29 23.06 23.31
N ARG A 111 3.95 23.03 23.39
CA ARG A 111 3.11 22.04 22.69
C ARG A 111 3.33 22.05 21.18
N LEU A 112 3.33 23.21 20.54
CA LEU A 112 3.55 23.32 19.08
C LEU A 112 4.96 22.90 18.69
N GLN A 113 5.97 23.23 19.49
CA GLN A 113 7.35 22.78 19.26
C GLN A 113 7.45 21.26 19.39
N GLY A 114 6.81 20.65 20.38
CA GLY A 114 6.75 19.20 20.53
C GLY A 114 6.06 18.51 19.35
N GLN A 115 4.96 19.08 18.85
CA GLN A 115 4.27 18.57 17.65
C GLN A 115 5.14 18.65 16.40
N LEU A 116 5.89 19.75 16.21
CA LEU A 116 6.81 19.89 15.11
C LEU A 116 7.93 18.85 15.18
N THR A 117 8.54 18.67 16.36
CA THR A 117 9.58 17.66 16.59
C THR A 117 9.06 16.25 16.31
N THR A 118 7.85 15.94 16.76
CA THR A 118 7.19 14.65 16.48
C THR A 118 6.98 14.44 14.99
N ALA A 119 6.53 15.47 14.26
CA ALA A 119 6.35 15.37 12.81
C ALA A 119 7.67 15.16 12.08
N GLN A 120 8.77 15.80 12.54
CA GLN A 120 10.11 15.59 11.98
C GLN A 120 10.61 14.16 12.24
N ALA A 121 10.48 13.65 13.48
CA ALA A 121 10.88 12.29 13.81
C ALA A 121 10.08 11.24 12.99
N SER A 122 8.77 11.45 12.80
CA SER A 122 7.93 10.58 11.96
C SER A 122 8.34 10.60 10.48
N TYR A 123 8.83 11.71 9.99
CA TYR A 123 9.40 11.79 8.65
C TYR A 123 10.70 10.99 8.54
N GLU A 124 11.63 11.14 9.49
CA GLU A 124 12.87 10.37 9.53
C GLU A 124 12.62 8.86 9.61
N GLU A 125 11.68 8.44 10.43
CA GLU A 125 11.22 7.05 10.51
C GLU A 125 10.70 6.56 9.14
N SER A 126 9.87 7.37 8.47
CA SER A 126 9.31 7.01 7.15
C SER A 126 10.40 6.88 6.08
N VAL A 127 11.43 7.71 6.13
CA VAL A 127 12.61 7.63 5.23
C VAL A 127 13.42 6.36 5.51
N ALA A 128 13.65 6.03 6.79
CA ALA A 128 14.33 4.80 7.17
C ALA A 128 13.57 3.54 6.69
N ASN A 129 12.24 3.53 6.86
CA ASN A 129 11.36 2.46 6.36
C ASN A 129 11.38 2.36 4.83
N TYR A 130 11.41 3.47 4.11
CA TYR A 130 11.58 3.46 2.66
C TYR A 130 12.90 2.80 2.26
N ASN A 131 14.02 3.20 2.88
CA ASN A 131 15.33 2.63 2.60
C ASN A 131 15.39 1.13 2.90
N ALA A 132 14.79 0.69 4.01
CA ALA A 132 14.67 -0.73 4.36
C ALA A 132 13.86 -1.51 3.30
N THR A 133 12.74 -0.96 2.84
CA THR A 133 11.91 -1.56 1.79
C THR A 133 12.66 -1.70 0.46
N VAL A 134 13.41 -0.66 0.08
CA VAL A 134 14.26 -0.70 -1.14
C VAL A 134 15.35 -1.76 -1.01
N THR A 135 16.03 -1.82 0.14
CA THR A 135 17.08 -2.82 0.40
C THR A 135 16.50 -4.24 0.33
N GLN A 136 15.36 -4.48 0.96
CA GLN A 136 14.68 -5.78 0.90
C GLN A 136 14.30 -6.15 -0.53
N ALA A 137 13.79 -5.19 -1.31
CA ALA A 137 13.44 -5.41 -2.70
C ALA A 137 14.65 -5.82 -3.57
N PHE A 138 15.86 -5.30 -3.29
CA PHE A 138 17.09 -5.75 -3.93
C PHE A 138 17.45 -7.19 -3.56
N HIS A 139 17.33 -7.54 -2.27
CA HIS A 139 17.58 -8.92 -1.81
C HIS A 139 16.60 -9.90 -2.45
N ASP A 140 15.30 -9.57 -2.50
CA ASP A 140 14.28 -10.41 -3.13
C ASP A 140 14.63 -10.72 -4.60
N VAL A 141 15.07 -9.71 -5.36
CA VAL A 141 15.48 -9.90 -6.76
C VAL A 141 16.70 -10.80 -6.87
N ALA A 142 17.72 -10.62 -6.02
CA ALA A 142 18.91 -11.45 -6.01
C ALA A 142 18.57 -12.91 -5.67
N ASP A 143 17.70 -13.13 -4.71
CA ASP A 143 17.24 -14.46 -4.29
C ASP A 143 16.45 -15.16 -5.41
N VAL A 144 15.56 -14.43 -6.10
CA VAL A 144 14.81 -14.97 -7.24
C VAL A 144 15.78 -15.38 -8.37
N VAL A 145 16.76 -14.54 -8.71
CA VAL A 145 17.76 -14.85 -9.75
C VAL A 145 18.58 -16.11 -9.39
N THR A 146 19.01 -16.19 -8.13
CA THR A 146 19.79 -17.34 -7.64
C THR A 146 18.95 -18.62 -7.65
N SER A 147 17.71 -18.53 -7.16
CA SER A 147 16.76 -19.64 -7.14
C SER A 147 16.40 -20.13 -8.54
N SER A 148 16.20 -19.21 -9.49
CA SER A 148 15.92 -19.55 -10.89
C SER A 148 17.07 -20.35 -11.51
N LYS A 149 18.33 -19.91 -11.33
CA LYS A 149 19.51 -20.66 -11.82
C LYS A 149 19.62 -22.04 -11.18
N ALA A 150 19.36 -22.17 -9.89
CA ALA A 150 19.39 -23.44 -9.19
C ALA A 150 18.29 -24.40 -9.70
N LEU A 151 17.09 -23.87 -9.99
CA LEU A 151 15.98 -24.65 -10.54
C LEU A 151 16.27 -25.16 -11.95
N ASP A 152 16.90 -24.37 -12.81
CA ASP A 152 17.33 -24.81 -14.15
C ASP A 152 18.31 -25.98 -14.04
N GLY A 153 19.30 -25.88 -13.17
CA GLY A 153 20.27 -26.98 -12.94
C GLY A 153 19.58 -28.24 -12.40
N ARG A 154 18.59 -28.11 -11.52
CA ARG A 154 17.83 -29.27 -11.00
C ARG A 154 16.93 -29.86 -12.08
N LEU A 155 16.33 -29.06 -12.95
CA LEU A 155 15.51 -29.54 -14.06
C LEU A 155 16.32 -30.42 -15.00
N HIS A 156 17.51 -29.97 -15.41
CA HIS A 156 18.41 -30.77 -16.25
C HIS A 156 18.79 -32.11 -15.60
N LYS A 157 19.24 -32.10 -14.34
CA LYS A 157 19.60 -33.33 -13.62
C LYS A 157 18.42 -34.30 -13.47
N THR A 158 17.21 -33.78 -13.25
CA THR A 158 16.03 -34.61 -13.13
C THR A 158 15.66 -35.23 -14.49
N GLN A 159 15.80 -34.47 -15.57
CA GLN A 159 15.60 -35.01 -16.93
C GLN A 159 16.60 -36.10 -17.28
N ASP A 160 17.87 -35.91 -16.96
CA ASP A 160 18.92 -36.93 -17.17
C ASP A 160 18.60 -38.19 -16.36
N ALA A 161 18.13 -38.06 -15.11
CA ALA A 161 17.75 -39.21 -14.30
C ALA A 161 16.54 -39.96 -14.88
N VAL A 162 15.55 -39.25 -15.43
CA VAL A 162 14.38 -39.87 -16.11
C VAL A 162 14.83 -40.63 -17.36
N ASN A 163 15.70 -40.02 -18.18
CA ASN A 163 16.25 -40.66 -19.40
C ASN A 163 17.00 -41.91 -19.04
N ALA A 164 17.90 -41.84 -18.05
CA ALA A 164 18.70 -43.03 -17.60
C ALA A 164 17.81 -44.13 -17.04
N ALA A 165 16.72 -43.79 -16.35
CA ALA A 165 15.75 -44.78 -15.87
C ALA A 165 14.96 -45.44 -17.00
N GLN A 166 14.67 -44.69 -18.08
CA GLN A 166 14.00 -45.23 -19.27
C GLN A 166 14.92 -46.16 -20.09
N ASP A 167 16.20 -45.81 -20.18
CA ASP A 167 17.20 -46.64 -20.89
C ASP A 167 17.51 -47.93 -20.14
N ALA A 168 17.24 -48.00 -18.84
CA ALA A 168 17.46 -49.18 -18.01
C ALA A 168 16.29 -50.19 -18.02
N TYR A 169 15.16 -49.84 -18.65
CA TYR A 169 13.98 -50.70 -18.81
C TYR A 169 13.84 -51.25 -20.21
#